data_a9d427ef526a9592e12d0512ac63492f
#
_entry.id   a9d427ef526a9592e12d0512ac63492f
#
_cell.length_a   1.000
_cell.length_b   1.000
_cell.length_c   1.000
_cell.angle_alpha   90.00
_cell.angle_beta   90.00
_cell.angle_gamma   90.00
#
_symmetry.space_group_name_H-M   'P 1'
#
loop_
_entity.id
_entity.type
_entity.pdbx_description
1 polymer ?
#
loop_
_entity_poly.entity_id
_entity_poly.type
_entity_poly.pdbx_seq_one_letter_code
_entity_poly.pdbx_strand_id
1 'polypeptide(L)'
;GPFPVKMTVRMCPTPSDAFHYAYFMDEPVPDSVLMWKVQNKGYQTHEGFRVGMVARPWGFEDSPDAEYISSGVCAKTLDAVAIGRHGNFLHWGFAASPADMTEEAKTVFANAIVYISRFAGQKPFVRKYNDRIATREYVKEQLYLSTREAWQERVKSDEEFAAEGLKLKKVVQEKQRRGEKLNRREEMFLNYEPQPPMSYADMLKRYQGELFDLFGEDEAAYARYYRENIDYFYGGEGMYVLSIDEDVKSLGIPYNDKRLLDTAIRLLEKGKETEKANRILHRYTLCRFEAPQEWRTWYEKNKERLFFTESGGWLFMVNTREPDPANDYSARYAQ
;
A
#
# COMPACT_ATOMS: atom_id res chain seq x y z
N GLY A 1 13.13 22.69 -8.44
CA GLY A 1 13.58 22.36 -9.79
C GLY A 1 14.23 23.56 -10.50
N PRO A 2 14.95 23.33 -11.61
CA PRO A 2 15.63 24.42 -12.31
C PRO A 2 14.67 25.40 -13.00
N PHE A 3 13.44 24.96 -13.27
CA PHE A 3 12.44 25.79 -13.92
C PHE A 3 11.39 26.22 -12.90
N PRO A 4 11.24 27.53 -12.63
CA PRO A 4 10.22 28.03 -11.71
C PRO A 4 8.83 27.72 -12.25
N VAL A 5 7.94 27.27 -11.37
CA VAL A 5 6.54 26.99 -11.69
C VAL A 5 5.65 27.40 -10.53
N LYS A 6 4.52 28.03 -10.84
CA LYS A 6 3.47 28.31 -9.88
C LYS A 6 2.28 27.40 -10.19
N MET A 7 1.99 26.48 -9.27
CA MET A 7 0.89 25.55 -9.43
C MET A 7 -0.45 26.26 -9.26
N THR A 8 -1.38 26.01 -10.19
CA THR A 8 -2.79 26.38 -10.01
C THR A 8 -3.49 25.23 -9.29
N VAL A 9 -3.98 25.50 -8.09
CA VAL A 9 -4.65 24.52 -7.23
C VAL A 9 -6.10 24.91 -6.98
N ARG A 10 -6.93 23.91 -6.69
CA ARG A 10 -8.33 24.09 -6.29
C ARG A 10 -8.78 22.98 -5.37
N MET A 11 -9.78 23.26 -4.53
CA MET A 11 -10.48 22.22 -3.80
C MET A 11 -11.37 21.42 -4.76
N CYS A 12 -11.27 20.11 -4.70
CA CYS A 12 -12.08 19.17 -5.48
C CYS A 12 -12.82 18.23 -4.53
N PRO A 13 -14.08 17.86 -4.84
CA PRO A 13 -14.78 16.85 -4.05
C PRO A 13 -13.98 15.55 -3.95
N THR A 14 -13.96 14.97 -2.77
CA THR A 14 -13.32 13.67 -2.54
C THR A 14 -14.10 12.59 -3.31
N PRO A 15 -13.42 11.65 -3.98
CA PRO A 15 -14.09 10.52 -4.59
C PRO A 15 -14.89 9.70 -3.57
N SER A 16 -16.12 9.35 -3.90
CA SER A 16 -17.05 8.67 -2.98
C SER A 16 -16.52 7.33 -2.45
N ASP A 17 -15.72 6.64 -3.27
CA ASP A 17 -15.17 5.32 -2.92
C ASP A 17 -13.93 5.40 -2.02
N ALA A 18 -13.37 6.62 -1.86
CA ALA A 18 -12.12 6.79 -1.08
C ALA A 18 -12.34 6.63 0.42
N PHE A 19 -13.59 6.74 0.88
CA PHE A 19 -13.90 6.81 2.30
C PHE A 19 -13.54 5.50 3.06
N HIS A 20 -13.65 4.34 2.47
CA HIS A 20 -13.33 3.09 3.15
C HIS A 20 -11.84 2.99 3.54
N TYR A 21 -10.96 3.74 2.89
CA TYR A 21 -9.56 3.83 3.28
C TYR A 21 -9.30 4.79 4.45
N ALA A 22 -10.25 5.65 4.79
CA ALA A 22 -10.14 6.52 5.96
C ALA A 22 -9.98 5.71 7.26
N TYR A 23 -10.63 4.56 7.31
CA TYR A 23 -10.51 3.66 8.45
C TYR A 23 -9.07 3.19 8.69
N PHE A 24 -8.28 3.02 7.61
CA PHE A 24 -6.88 2.62 7.71
C PHE A 24 -5.97 3.79 8.09
N MET A 25 -6.39 5.01 7.80
CA MET A 25 -5.62 6.22 8.08
C MET A 25 -5.86 6.74 9.50
N ASP A 26 -6.84 6.21 10.21
CA ASP A 26 -7.33 6.70 11.51
C ASP A 26 -7.73 8.19 11.47
N GLU A 27 -8.07 8.72 10.29
CA GLU A 27 -8.44 10.10 10.04
C GLU A 27 -9.79 10.19 9.33
N PRO A 28 -10.61 11.22 9.63
CA PRO A 28 -11.86 11.42 8.90
C PRO A 28 -11.57 11.79 7.43
N VAL A 29 -12.33 11.23 6.52
CA VAL A 29 -12.26 11.61 5.10
C VAL A 29 -12.79 13.02 4.93
N PRO A 30 -12.01 13.97 4.38
CA PRO A 30 -12.49 15.30 4.09
C PRO A 30 -13.48 15.27 2.91
N ASP A 31 -14.48 16.17 2.92
CA ASP A 31 -15.44 16.33 1.81
C ASP A 31 -14.77 16.74 0.50
N SER A 32 -13.62 17.40 0.60
CA SER A 32 -12.84 17.86 -0.54
C SER A 32 -11.35 17.87 -0.25
N VAL A 33 -10.55 17.71 -1.30
CA VAL A 33 -9.09 17.70 -1.26
C VAL A 33 -8.50 18.75 -2.18
N LEU A 34 -7.35 19.30 -1.78
CA LEU A 34 -6.62 20.26 -2.60
C LEU A 34 -5.94 19.52 -3.76
N MET A 35 -6.25 19.92 -4.98
CA MET A 35 -5.70 19.32 -6.19
C MET A 35 -5.19 20.38 -7.17
N TRP A 36 -4.22 19.99 -8.01
CA TRP A 36 -3.76 20.79 -9.13
C TRP A 36 -4.12 20.14 -10.47
N LYS A 37 -4.28 20.97 -11.49
CA LYS A 37 -4.68 20.49 -12.81
C LYS A 37 -3.46 20.09 -13.62
N VAL A 38 -3.38 18.81 -13.99
CA VAL A 38 -2.25 18.24 -14.75
C VAL A 38 -2.51 18.28 -16.25
N GLN A 39 -3.74 18.02 -16.69
CA GLN A 39 -4.07 17.83 -18.11
C GLN A 39 -5.25 18.72 -18.54
N ASN A 40 -5.22 19.15 -19.82
CA ASN A 40 -6.27 19.93 -20.44
C ASN A 40 -7.43 19.08 -20.97
N LYS A 41 -7.13 17.81 -21.36
CA LYS A 41 -8.11 16.85 -21.86
C LYS A 41 -8.09 15.60 -21.02
N GLY A 42 -9.27 15.05 -20.74
CA GLY A 42 -9.39 13.71 -20.17
C GLY A 42 -9.06 12.64 -21.21
N TYR A 43 -8.48 11.53 -20.77
CA TYR A 43 -8.36 10.34 -21.59
C TYR A 43 -9.66 9.56 -21.53
N GLN A 44 -10.34 9.45 -22.66
CA GLN A 44 -11.51 8.61 -22.76
C GLN A 44 -11.06 7.20 -23.13
N THR A 45 -11.41 6.23 -22.30
CA THR A 45 -11.29 4.80 -22.59
C THR A 45 -12.67 4.22 -22.83
N HIS A 46 -12.77 2.93 -23.17
CA HIS A 46 -14.05 2.25 -23.26
C HIS A 46 -14.86 2.26 -21.95
N GLU A 47 -14.22 2.58 -20.84
CA GLU A 47 -14.78 2.58 -19.50
C GLU A 47 -14.89 4.00 -18.90
N GLY A 48 -14.56 5.02 -19.64
CA GLY A 48 -14.59 6.42 -19.18
C GLY A 48 -13.23 7.13 -19.24
N PHE A 49 -13.07 8.17 -18.40
CA PHE A 49 -11.85 8.99 -18.41
C PHE A 49 -10.80 8.40 -17.48
N ARG A 50 -9.57 8.25 -18.00
CA ARG A 50 -8.38 8.00 -17.18
C ARG A 50 -7.55 9.25 -17.05
N VAL A 51 -7.23 9.62 -15.82
CA VAL A 51 -6.42 10.81 -15.51
C VAL A 51 -5.01 10.45 -15.03
N GLY A 52 -4.77 9.22 -14.67
CA GLY A 52 -3.46 8.71 -14.25
C GLY A 52 -3.53 7.38 -13.51
N MET A 53 -2.37 6.90 -13.11
CA MET A 53 -2.19 5.78 -12.19
C MET A 53 -1.33 6.24 -11.03
N VAL A 54 -1.93 6.40 -9.86
CA VAL A 54 -1.19 6.61 -8.62
C VAL A 54 -0.75 5.27 -8.03
N ALA A 55 0.38 5.27 -7.33
CA ALA A 55 0.87 4.11 -6.62
C ALA A 55 0.49 4.18 -5.14
N ARG A 56 0.33 3.04 -4.48
CA ARG A 56 0.28 2.99 -3.02
C ARG A 56 1.59 3.52 -2.44
N PRO A 57 1.60 4.12 -1.23
CA PRO A 57 2.80 4.69 -0.61
C PRO A 57 3.81 3.62 -0.17
N TRP A 58 3.40 2.37 -0.13
CA TRP A 58 4.22 1.25 0.32
C TRP A 58 5.55 1.16 -0.43
N GLY A 59 6.64 1.19 0.32
CA GLY A 59 7.99 1.23 -0.21
C GLY A 59 8.54 2.65 -0.48
N PHE A 60 7.69 3.68 -0.47
CA PHE A 60 8.16 5.07 -0.51
C PHE A 60 8.51 5.61 0.89
N GLU A 61 7.93 5.03 1.93
CA GLU A 61 8.11 5.45 3.32
C GLU A 61 9.12 4.59 4.09
N ASP A 62 9.33 3.35 3.64
CA ASP A 62 10.17 2.38 4.33
C ASP A 62 11.54 2.15 3.66
N SER A 63 11.98 3.05 2.78
CA SER A 63 13.30 3.00 2.15
C SER A 63 13.98 4.36 2.14
N PRO A 64 15.26 4.47 2.60
CA PRO A 64 15.98 5.75 2.70
C PRO A 64 16.32 6.37 1.34
N ASP A 65 16.15 5.64 0.25
CA ASP A 65 16.37 6.12 -1.11
C ASP A 65 15.07 6.30 -1.91
N ALA A 66 13.95 6.24 -1.22
CA ALA A 66 12.64 6.56 -1.78
C ALA A 66 12.15 7.92 -1.28
N GLU A 67 11.33 8.58 -2.09
CA GLU A 67 10.76 9.88 -1.79
C GLU A 67 9.31 9.94 -2.25
N TYR A 68 8.46 10.36 -1.34
CA TYR A 68 7.08 10.72 -1.60
C TYR A 68 7.04 12.21 -2.00
N ILE A 69 7.08 12.50 -3.31
CA ILE A 69 7.23 13.87 -3.82
C ILE A 69 5.89 14.60 -3.90
N SER A 70 4.85 13.91 -4.37
CA SER A 70 3.51 14.47 -4.50
C SER A 70 2.46 13.41 -4.22
N SER A 71 1.53 13.76 -3.35
CA SER A 71 0.34 12.95 -3.11
C SER A 71 -0.57 12.92 -4.33
N GLY A 72 -1.36 11.87 -4.42
CA GLY A 72 -2.43 11.70 -5.38
C GLY A 72 -3.63 11.05 -4.73
N VAL A 73 -4.78 11.25 -5.33
CA VAL A 73 -6.04 10.66 -4.88
C VAL A 73 -6.59 9.81 -6.01
N CYS A 74 -7.00 8.61 -5.70
CA CYS A 74 -7.80 7.79 -6.61
C CYS A 74 -9.13 7.42 -5.93
N ALA A 75 -10.04 6.81 -6.70
CA ALA A 75 -11.33 6.39 -6.16
C ALA A 75 -11.21 5.44 -4.94
N LYS A 76 -10.07 4.79 -4.78
CA LYS A 76 -9.86 3.78 -3.73
C LYS A 76 -9.09 4.28 -2.51
N THR A 77 -8.44 5.44 -2.57
CA THR A 77 -7.62 5.95 -1.45
C THR A 77 -7.28 7.41 -1.60
N LEU A 78 -7.20 8.11 -0.47
CA LEU A 78 -6.63 9.44 -0.36
C LEU A 78 -5.11 9.42 -0.20
N ASP A 79 -4.57 8.29 0.27
CA ASP A 79 -3.15 8.08 0.46
C ASP A 79 -2.55 7.33 -0.73
N ALA A 80 -2.07 8.10 -1.69
CA ALA A 80 -1.41 7.57 -2.88
C ALA A 80 -0.30 8.49 -3.36
N VAL A 81 0.69 7.93 -4.03
CA VAL A 81 1.82 8.65 -4.62
C VAL A 81 1.50 8.96 -6.08
N ALA A 82 1.41 10.23 -6.43
CA ALA A 82 1.28 10.70 -7.80
C ALA A 82 2.66 10.94 -8.44
N ILE A 83 3.60 11.49 -7.68
CA ILE A 83 5.01 11.60 -8.10
C ILE A 83 5.87 11.06 -6.96
N GLY A 84 6.71 10.11 -7.25
CA GLY A 84 7.63 9.52 -6.28
C GLY A 84 8.95 9.09 -6.93
N ARG A 85 10.00 9.00 -6.13
CA ARG A 85 11.30 8.49 -6.54
C ARG A 85 11.67 7.25 -5.74
N HIS A 86 12.34 6.31 -6.37
CA HIS A 86 12.97 5.18 -5.70
C HIS A 86 14.32 4.87 -6.38
N GLY A 87 15.40 5.16 -5.70
CA GLY A 87 16.72 5.10 -6.32
C GLY A 87 16.81 6.01 -7.55
N ASN A 88 17.08 5.43 -8.71
CA ASN A 88 17.12 6.12 -10.01
C ASN A 88 15.83 5.99 -10.83
N PHE A 89 14.73 5.51 -10.23
CA PHE A 89 13.42 5.45 -10.87
C PHE A 89 12.52 6.58 -10.37
N LEU A 90 11.81 7.22 -11.28
CA LEU A 90 10.78 8.19 -10.99
C LEU A 90 9.41 7.62 -11.42
N HIS A 91 8.48 7.63 -10.49
CA HIS A 91 7.07 7.38 -10.79
C HIS A 91 6.41 8.71 -11.18
N TRP A 92 5.82 8.74 -12.38
CA TRP A 92 4.97 9.82 -12.87
C TRP A 92 3.57 9.26 -13.07
N GLY A 93 2.69 9.51 -12.13
CA GLY A 93 1.37 8.87 -12.00
C GLY A 93 0.27 9.45 -12.90
N PHE A 94 0.62 10.29 -13.88
CA PHE A 94 -0.37 10.94 -14.74
C PHE A 94 -0.37 10.34 -16.14
N ALA A 95 -1.57 10.05 -16.67
CA ALA A 95 -1.73 9.42 -17.99
C ALA A 95 -1.59 10.39 -19.17
N ALA A 96 -1.61 11.72 -18.91
CA ALA A 96 -1.54 12.73 -19.96
C ALA A 96 -0.24 12.64 -20.76
N SER A 97 -0.35 12.63 -22.08
CA SER A 97 0.82 12.88 -22.93
C SER A 97 1.28 14.34 -22.75
N PRO A 98 2.56 14.66 -22.98
CA PRO A 98 3.04 16.03 -22.89
C PRO A 98 2.25 17.04 -23.73
N ALA A 99 1.66 16.62 -24.86
CA ALA A 99 0.82 17.47 -25.69
C ALA A 99 -0.50 17.90 -25.02
N ASP A 100 -1.00 17.08 -24.11
CA ASP A 100 -2.28 17.29 -23.42
C ASP A 100 -2.12 17.85 -22.01
N MET A 101 -0.88 18.03 -21.54
CA MET A 101 -0.58 18.63 -20.24
C MET A 101 -0.82 20.14 -20.22
N THR A 102 -1.14 20.66 -19.04
CA THR A 102 -1.07 22.12 -18.78
C THR A 102 0.39 22.60 -18.84
N GLU A 103 0.62 23.89 -19.02
CA GLU A 103 2.00 24.43 -19.08
C GLU A 103 2.73 24.25 -17.73
N GLU A 104 2.00 24.35 -16.61
CA GLU A 104 2.56 24.08 -15.28
C GLU A 104 2.99 22.61 -15.19
N ALA A 105 2.15 21.68 -15.66
CA ALA A 105 2.47 20.25 -15.63
C ALA A 105 3.66 19.89 -16.53
N LYS A 106 3.80 20.49 -17.71
CA LYS A 106 4.98 20.35 -18.57
C LYS A 106 6.25 20.80 -17.87
N THR A 107 6.15 21.93 -17.16
CA THR A 107 7.29 22.48 -16.39
C THR A 107 7.67 21.56 -15.24
N VAL A 108 6.68 21.02 -14.51
CA VAL A 108 6.93 20.02 -13.44
C VAL A 108 7.54 18.74 -14.01
N PHE A 109 7.03 18.27 -15.15
CA PHE A 109 7.56 17.09 -15.83
C PHE A 109 9.03 17.27 -16.27
N ALA A 110 9.36 18.43 -16.88
CA ALA A 110 10.73 18.78 -17.20
C ALA A 110 11.64 18.83 -15.96
N ASN A 111 11.16 19.45 -14.88
CA ASN A 111 11.85 19.43 -13.58
C ASN A 111 12.06 18.01 -13.05
N ALA A 112 11.08 17.13 -13.20
CA ALA A 112 11.16 15.73 -12.75
C ALA A 112 12.23 14.95 -13.53
N ILE A 113 12.35 15.18 -14.86
CA ILE A 113 13.41 14.59 -15.70
C ILE A 113 14.79 15.05 -15.24
N VAL A 114 14.97 16.36 -15.05
CA VAL A 114 16.25 16.91 -14.57
C VAL A 114 16.56 16.42 -13.15
N TYR A 115 15.53 16.30 -12.32
CA TYR A 115 15.68 15.81 -10.95
C TYR A 115 16.18 14.37 -10.93
N ILE A 116 15.50 13.46 -11.64
CA ILE A 116 15.87 12.04 -11.62
C ILE A 116 17.26 11.77 -12.23
N SER A 117 17.72 12.60 -13.17
CA SER A 117 19.05 12.45 -13.77
C SER A 117 20.20 12.56 -12.76
N ARG A 118 19.98 13.24 -11.62
CA ARG A 118 20.95 13.34 -10.52
C ARG A 118 21.23 12.01 -9.83
N PHE A 119 20.30 11.05 -9.96
CA PHE A 119 20.39 9.74 -9.36
C PHE A 119 20.83 8.65 -10.34
N ALA A 120 21.37 9.03 -11.50
CA ALA A 120 21.85 8.10 -12.50
C ALA A 120 22.83 7.08 -11.88
N GLY A 121 22.60 5.79 -12.15
CA GLY A 121 23.40 4.69 -11.58
C GLY A 121 23.06 4.27 -10.15
N GLN A 122 22.21 5.00 -9.44
CA GLN A 122 21.76 4.63 -8.10
C GLN A 122 20.66 3.57 -8.16
N LYS A 123 21.02 2.31 -7.95
CA LYS A 123 20.04 1.23 -7.88
C LYS A 123 19.25 1.33 -6.57
N PRO A 124 17.92 1.07 -6.56
CA PRO A 124 17.12 1.00 -5.35
C PRO A 124 17.69 -0.01 -4.34
N PHE A 125 17.65 0.32 -3.04
CA PHE A 125 17.96 -0.64 -1.98
C PHE A 125 16.90 -1.70 -1.89
N VAL A 126 15.66 -1.27 -1.73
CA VAL A 126 14.51 -2.13 -1.66
C VAL A 126 14.08 -2.48 -3.07
N ARG A 127 14.17 -3.74 -3.42
CA ARG A 127 13.65 -4.26 -4.66
C ARG A 127 12.47 -5.13 -4.32
N LYS A 128 11.29 -4.69 -4.67
CA LYS A 128 10.09 -5.46 -4.45
C LYS A 128 10.22 -6.79 -5.20
N TYR A 129 10.34 -7.85 -4.42
CA TYR A 129 10.42 -9.20 -4.96
C TYR A 129 9.05 -9.69 -5.44
N ASN A 130 8.00 -9.33 -4.69
CA ASN A 130 6.64 -9.75 -4.94
C ASN A 130 5.69 -8.57 -4.67
N ASP A 131 4.75 -8.30 -5.57
CA ASP A 131 3.74 -7.25 -5.42
C ASP A 131 2.62 -7.62 -4.45
N ARG A 132 2.70 -8.79 -3.83
CA ARG A 132 1.68 -9.39 -2.99
C ARG A 132 2.19 -9.72 -1.58
N ILE A 133 3.23 -9.05 -1.12
CA ILE A 133 3.66 -9.10 0.27
C ILE A 133 2.62 -8.34 1.10
N ALA A 134 2.08 -8.98 2.12
CA ALA A 134 1.23 -8.32 3.09
C ALA A 134 2.06 -7.32 3.92
N THR A 135 1.55 -6.11 4.09
CA THR A 135 2.17 -5.04 4.89
C THR A 135 1.31 -4.75 6.11
N ARG A 136 1.73 -3.80 6.94
CA ARG A 136 0.95 -3.36 8.11
C ARG A 136 -0.43 -2.79 7.71
N GLU A 137 -0.53 -2.12 6.55
CA GLU A 137 -1.84 -1.68 6.04
C GLU A 137 -2.75 -2.85 5.72
N TYR A 138 -2.21 -3.96 5.26
CA TYR A 138 -3.00 -5.17 5.04
C TYR A 138 -3.58 -5.72 6.34
N VAL A 139 -2.86 -5.63 7.47
CA VAL A 139 -3.42 -5.97 8.80
C VAL A 139 -4.61 -5.06 9.13
N LYS A 140 -4.49 -3.76 8.89
CA LYS A 140 -5.58 -2.79 9.09
C LYS A 140 -6.77 -3.10 8.16
N GLU A 141 -6.49 -3.47 6.91
CA GLU A 141 -7.53 -3.90 5.97
C GLU A 141 -8.27 -5.15 6.48
N GLN A 142 -7.56 -6.15 7.00
CA GLN A 142 -8.18 -7.34 7.59
C GLN A 142 -9.04 -6.99 8.82
N LEU A 143 -8.56 -6.07 9.65
CA LEU A 143 -9.35 -5.56 10.78
C LEU A 143 -10.64 -4.88 10.29
N TYR A 144 -10.55 -4.00 9.27
CA TYR A 144 -11.73 -3.36 8.68
C TYR A 144 -12.72 -4.39 8.11
N LEU A 145 -12.23 -5.37 7.35
CA LEU A 145 -13.06 -6.43 6.78
C LEU A 145 -13.71 -7.36 7.82
N SER A 146 -13.34 -7.23 9.10
CA SER A 146 -14.01 -7.93 10.20
C SER A 146 -15.16 -7.13 10.82
N THR A 147 -15.44 -5.91 10.36
CA THR A 147 -16.45 -5.03 10.95
C THR A 147 -17.82 -5.20 10.28
N ARG A 148 -18.89 -4.92 11.05
CA ARG A 148 -20.24 -4.83 10.50
C ARG A 148 -20.41 -3.66 9.55
N GLU A 149 -19.65 -2.58 9.73
CA GLU A 149 -19.61 -1.45 8.83
C GLU A 149 -19.16 -1.86 7.42
N ALA A 150 -18.03 -2.56 7.32
CA ALA A 150 -17.52 -3.07 6.04
C ALA A 150 -18.53 -4.02 5.36
N TRP A 151 -19.22 -4.85 6.15
CA TRP A 151 -20.27 -5.70 5.62
C TRP A 151 -21.48 -4.91 5.10
N GLN A 152 -21.96 -3.90 5.84
CA GLN A 152 -23.07 -3.05 5.42
C GLN A 152 -22.77 -2.29 4.12
N GLU A 153 -21.55 -1.77 3.99
CA GLU A 153 -21.11 -1.12 2.76
C GLU A 153 -21.06 -2.11 1.60
N ARG A 154 -20.58 -3.31 1.85
CA ARG A 154 -20.58 -4.36 0.84
C ARG A 154 -21.98 -4.71 0.39
N VAL A 155 -22.92 -4.90 1.30
CA VAL A 155 -24.34 -5.17 1.00
C VAL A 155 -24.93 -4.05 0.15
N LYS A 156 -24.71 -2.79 0.55
CA LYS A 156 -25.18 -1.62 -0.20
C LYS A 156 -24.60 -1.60 -1.63
N SER A 157 -23.32 -1.85 -1.77
CA SER A 157 -22.65 -1.90 -3.10
C SER A 157 -23.21 -3.04 -3.96
N ASP A 158 -23.44 -4.22 -3.38
CA ASP A 158 -24.01 -5.38 -4.09
C ASP A 158 -25.47 -5.09 -4.54
N GLU A 159 -26.28 -4.42 -3.71
CA GLU A 159 -27.65 -4.00 -4.03
C GLU A 159 -27.67 -2.96 -5.15
N GLU A 160 -26.79 -1.95 -5.10
CA GLU A 160 -26.65 -0.94 -6.14
C GLU A 160 -26.24 -1.57 -7.49
N PHE A 161 -25.27 -2.47 -7.45
CA PHE A 161 -24.83 -3.22 -8.63
C PHE A 161 -25.95 -4.09 -9.20
N ALA A 162 -26.72 -4.77 -8.35
CA ALA A 162 -27.87 -5.58 -8.72
C ALA A 162 -28.94 -4.73 -9.40
N ALA A 163 -29.27 -3.57 -8.83
CA ALA A 163 -30.26 -2.64 -9.41
C ALA A 163 -29.79 -2.12 -10.78
N GLU A 164 -28.52 -1.76 -10.94
CA GLU A 164 -27.97 -1.34 -12.23
C GLU A 164 -27.97 -2.47 -13.25
N GLY A 165 -27.57 -3.67 -12.85
CA GLY A 165 -27.58 -4.87 -13.68
C GLY A 165 -28.99 -5.20 -14.22
N LEU A 166 -30.02 -5.06 -13.40
CA LEU A 166 -31.42 -5.26 -13.81
C LEU A 166 -31.89 -4.17 -14.79
N LYS A 167 -31.46 -2.92 -14.63
CA LYS A 167 -31.71 -1.85 -15.59
C LYS A 167 -31.08 -2.16 -16.94
N LEU A 168 -29.81 -2.55 -16.93
CA LEU A 168 -29.08 -2.94 -18.15
C LEU A 168 -29.72 -4.16 -18.83
N LYS A 169 -30.15 -5.17 -18.07
CA LYS A 169 -30.87 -6.34 -18.60
C LYS A 169 -32.09 -5.90 -19.43
N LYS A 170 -32.92 -5.00 -18.92
CA LYS A 170 -34.10 -4.49 -19.62
C LYS A 170 -33.71 -3.79 -20.93
N VAL A 171 -32.70 -2.93 -20.92
CA VAL A 171 -32.22 -2.22 -22.10
C VAL A 171 -31.70 -3.18 -23.15
N VAL A 172 -30.90 -4.17 -22.76
CA VAL A 172 -30.30 -5.17 -23.66
C VAL A 172 -31.38 -6.08 -24.26
N GLN A 173 -32.36 -6.52 -23.50
CA GLN A 173 -33.49 -7.29 -23.97
C GLN A 173 -34.33 -6.51 -25.02
N GLU A 174 -34.48 -5.20 -24.81
CA GLU A 174 -35.20 -4.35 -25.75
C GLU A 174 -34.42 -4.13 -27.04
N LYS A 175 -33.09 -3.96 -26.99
CA LYS A 175 -32.20 -3.95 -28.16
C LYS A 175 -32.31 -5.28 -28.93
N GLN A 176 -32.27 -6.40 -28.26
CA GLN A 176 -32.41 -7.72 -28.87
C GLN A 176 -33.77 -7.88 -29.60
N ARG A 177 -34.87 -7.42 -28.96
CA ARG A 177 -36.20 -7.45 -29.61
C ARG A 177 -36.27 -6.61 -30.90
N ARG A 178 -35.48 -5.53 -30.95
CA ARG A 178 -35.36 -4.66 -32.14
C ARG A 178 -34.40 -5.19 -33.19
N GLY A 179 -33.78 -6.37 -32.96
CA GLY A 179 -32.81 -6.97 -33.86
C GLY A 179 -31.45 -6.25 -33.91
N GLU A 180 -31.16 -5.40 -32.90
CA GLU A 180 -29.90 -4.71 -32.80
C GLU A 180 -28.78 -5.67 -32.35
N LYS A 181 -27.58 -5.50 -32.90
CA LYS A 181 -26.41 -6.31 -32.53
C LYS A 181 -25.93 -5.91 -31.15
N LEU A 182 -25.83 -6.89 -30.26
CA LEU A 182 -25.28 -6.70 -28.91
C LEU A 182 -23.74 -6.78 -28.92
N ASN A 183 -23.10 -6.02 -28.11
CA ASN A 183 -21.68 -6.18 -27.83
C ASN A 183 -21.47 -7.21 -26.67
N ARG A 184 -20.21 -7.65 -26.46
CA ARG A 184 -19.86 -8.68 -25.48
C ARG A 184 -20.31 -8.33 -24.04
N ARG A 185 -20.26 -7.06 -23.66
CA ARG A 185 -20.71 -6.61 -22.33
C ARG A 185 -22.23 -6.69 -22.22
N GLU A 186 -22.94 -6.27 -23.25
CA GLU A 186 -24.40 -6.36 -23.32
C GLU A 186 -24.88 -7.82 -23.26
N GLU A 187 -24.19 -8.73 -23.96
CA GLU A 187 -24.50 -10.18 -23.91
C GLU A 187 -24.45 -10.75 -22.50
N MET A 188 -23.50 -10.28 -21.64
CA MET A 188 -23.40 -10.71 -20.24
C MET A 188 -24.63 -10.32 -19.41
N PHE A 189 -25.28 -9.21 -19.75
CA PHE A 189 -26.47 -8.75 -19.01
C PHE A 189 -27.78 -9.31 -19.55
N LEU A 190 -27.79 -9.98 -20.69
CA LEU A 190 -29.03 -10.50 -21.29
C LEU A 190 -29.81 -11.43 -20.33
N ASN A 191 -29.10 -12.29 -19.64
CA ASN A 191 -29.63 -13.25 -18.69
C ASN A 191 -29.16 -12.95 -17.24
N TYR A 192 -28.85 -11.69 -16.96
CA TYR A 192 -28.37 -11.30 -15.64
C TYR A 192 -29.41 -11.61 -14.57
N GLU A 193 -28.99 -12.29 -13.52
CA GLU A 193 -29.77 -12.53 -12.30
C GLU A 193 -28.96 -12.09 -11.08
N PRO A 194 -29.46 -11.14 -10.29
CA PRO A 194 -28.76 -10.69 -9.10
C PRO A 194 -28.64 -11.83 -8.10
N GLN A 195 -27.45 -11.96 -7.50
CA GLN A 195 -27.25 -12.83 -6.36
C GLN A 195 -27.66 -12.09 -5.09
N PRO A 196 -28.19 -12.79 -4.08
CA PRO A 196 -28.45 -12.17 -2.79
C PRO A 196 -27.14 -11.67 -2.17
N PRO A 197 -27.17 -10.54 -1.46
CA PRO A 197 -26.02 -10.06 -0.73
C PRO A 197 -25.47 -11.11 0.22
N MET A 198 -24.15 -11.13 0.39
CA MET A 198 -23.45 -12.04 1.30
C MET A 198 -23.86 -11.76 2.74
N SER A 199 -24.10 -12.80 3.54
CA SER A 199 -24.30 -12.64 4.99
C SER A 199 -23.02 -12.18 5.69
N TYR A 200 -23.16 -11.57 6.87
CA TYR A 200 -21.99 -11.17 7.66
C TYR A 200 -21.10 -12.37 8.03
N ALA A 201 -21.70 -13.48 8.43
CA ALA A 201 -20.98 -14.71 8.71
C ALA A 201 -20.20 -15.25 7.50
N ASP A 202 -20.80 -15.21 6.30
CA ASP A 202 -20.10 -15.68 5.08
C ASP A 202 -18.97 -14.72 4.68
N MET A 203 -19.15 -13.41 4.90
CA MET A 203 -18.08 -12.44 4.71
C MET A 203 -16.91 -12.73 5.65
N LEU A 204 -17.16 -12.96 6.92
CA LEU A 204 -16.13 -13.30 7.90
C LEU A 204 -15.42 -14.61 7.54
N LYS A 205 -16.14 -15.68 7.20
CA LYS A 205 -15.53 -16.93 6.73
C LYS A 205 -14.62 -16.71 5.54
N ARG A 206 -15.01 -15.87 4.60
CA ARG A 206 -14.25 -15.60 3.39
C ARG A 206 -12.97 -14.81 3.66
N TYR A 207 -13.02 -13.79 4.52
CA TYR A 207 -11.91 -12.86 4.72
C TYR A 207 -11.07 -13.17 5.95
N GLN A 208 -11.66 -13.81 6.97
CA GLN A 208 -10.98 -14.08 8.24
C GLN A 208 -10.51 -15.54 8.38
N GLY A 209 -11.02 -16.44 7.52
CA GLY A 209 -10.60 -17.84 7.52
C GLY A 209 -10.73 -18.51 8.89
N GLU A 210 -9.64 -19.09 9.38
CA GLU A 210 -9.60 -19.81 10.65
C GLU A 210 -9.96 -18.97 11.88
N LEU A 211 -9.82 -17.65 11.81
CA LEU A 211 -10.22 -16.77 12.91
C LEU A 211 -11.74 -16.77 13.10
N PHE A 212 -12.51 -17.09 12.06
CA PHE A 212 -13.97 -17.25 12.19
C PHE A 212 -14.34 -18.43 13.08
N ASP A 213 -13.57 -19.51 13.02
CA ASP A 213 -13.81 -20.69 13.87
C ASP A 213 -13.56 -20.36 15.35
N LEU A 214 -12.68 -19.39 15.63
CA LEU A 214 -12.34 -18.95 16.99
C LEU A 214 -13.32 -17.89 17.53
N PHE A 215 -13.73 -16.95 16.69
CA PHE A 215 -14.42 -15.73 17.13
C PHE A 215 -15.87 -15.64 16.63
N GLY A 216 -16.26 -16.44 15.64
CA GLY A 216 -17.59 -16.37 15.04
C GLY A 216 -17.88 -14.95 14.52
N GLU A 217 -18.99 -14.35 14.97
CA GLU A 217 -19.40 -12.99 14.63
C GLU A 217 -19.05 -11.94 15.70
N ASP A 218 -18.12 -12.24 16.61
CA ASP A 218 -17.67 -11.29 17.64
C ASP A 218 -16.67 -10.27 17.08
N GLU A 219 -17.19 -9.16 16.59
CA GLU A 219 -16.38 -8.04 16.05
C GLU A 219 -15.34 -7.51 17.04
N ALA A 220 -15.68 -7.48 18.35
CA ALA A 220 -14.75 -6.99 19.36
C ALA A 220 -13.55 -7.95 19.57
N ALA A 221 -13.76 -9.26 19.36
CA ALA A 221 -12.69 -10.24 19.42
C ALA A 221 -11.69 -10.07 18.27
N TYR A 222 -12.16 -9.83 17.04
CA TYR A 222 -11.28 -9.49 15.91
C TYR A 222 -10.49 -8.20 16.16
N ALA A 223 -11.18 -7.14 16.60
CA ALA A 223 -10.54 -5.87 16.90
C ALA A 223 -9.43 -6.01 17.96
N ARG A 224 -9.67 -6.78 19.01
CA ARG A 224 -8.69 -7.09 20.05
C ARG A 224 -7.51 -7.89 19.47
N TYR A 225 -7.79 -8.97 18.74
CA TYR A 225 -6.78 -9.83 18.12
C TYR A 225 -5.82 -9.04 17.22
N TYR A 226 -6.33 -8.23 16.30
CA TYR A 226 -5.50 -7.47 15.39
C TYR A 226 -4.70 -6.38 16.08
N ARG A 227 -5.29 -5.64 17.05
CA ARG A 227 -4.61 -4.57 17.78
C ARG A 227 -3.51 -5.10 18.72
N GLU A 228 -3.75 -6.20 19.40
CA GLU A 228 -2.75 -6.81 20.29
C GLU A 228 -1.57 -7.42 19.53
N ASN A 229 -1.75 -7.78 18.26
CA ASN A 229 -0.75 -8.46 17.47
C ASN A 229 -0.14 -7.60 16.36
N ILE A 230 -0.55 -6.33 16.21
CA ILE A 230 -0.12 -5.46 15.10
C ILE A 230 1.41 -5.35 14.98
N ASP A 231 2.15 -5.42 16.07
CA ASP A 231 3.59 -5.32 16.14
C ASP A 231 4.33 -6.66 16.01
N TYR A 232 3.59 -7.75 15.82
CA TYR A 232 4.13 -9.11 15.78
C TYR A 232 3.73 -9.89 14.52
N PHE A 233 2.94 -9.30 13.64
CA PHE A 233 2.64 -9.90 12.36
C PHE A 233 3.88 -9.94 11.48
N TYR A 234 3.96 -10.97 10.65
CA TYR A 234 4.97 -11.17 9.63
C TYR A 234 4.30 -11.54 8.31
N GLY A 235 4.61 -10.81 7.25
CA GLY A 235 3.96 -10.94 5.94
C GLY A 235 4.85 -11.52 4.84
N GLY A 236 6.04 -12.02 5.19
CA GLY A 236 7.03 -12.46 4.21
C GLY A 236 6.93 -13.92 3.75
N GLU A 237 6.01 -14.72 4.31
CA GLU A 237 5.93 -16.16 4.03
C GLU A 237 5.15 -16.53 2.77
N GLY A 238 4.40 -15.61 2.21
CA GLY A 238 3.60 -15.88 1.03
C GLY A 238 2.80 -14.69 0.52
N MET A 239 2.03 -14.95 -0.52
CA MET A 239 1.19 -13.96 -1.16
C MET A 239 0.00 -13.62 -0.28
N TYR A 240 -0.06 -12.38 0.23
CA TYR A 240 -1.09 -11.91 1.17
C TYR A 240 -1.27 -12.76 2.42
N VAL A 241 -0.19 -13.44 2.85
CA VAL A 241 -0.19 -14.26 4.07
C VAL A 241 0.36 -13.41 5.21
N LEU A 242 -0.38 -13.38 6.31
CA LEU A 242 0.02 -12.80 7.59
C LEU A 242 0.04 -13.90 8.63
N SER A 243 1.13 -14.00 9.37
CA SER A 243 1.25 -14.89 10.53
C SER A 243 1.81 -14.11 11.71
N ILE A 244 1.41 -14.49 12.93
CA ILE A 244 2.03 -13.93 14.13
C ILE A 244 3.39 -14.60 14.30
N ASP A 245 4.45 -13.79 14.43
CA ASP A 245 5.76 -14.27 14.81
C ASP A 245 5.83 -14.48 16.34
N GLU A 246 5.56 -15.70 16.79
CA GLU A 246 5.55 -16.06 18.21
C GLU A 246 6.93 -15.90 18.86
N ASP A 247 8.02 -16.04 18.11
CA ASP A 247 9.38 -15.82 18.60
C ASP A 247 9.55 -14.33 18.98
N VAL A 248 9.13 -13.43 18.10
CA VAL A 248 9.19 -11.96 18.29
C VAL A 248 8.23 -11.54 19.40
N LYS A 249 7.00 -12.03 19.36
CA LYS A 249 5.97 -11.73 20.37
C LYS A 249 6.41 -12.13 21.77
N SER A 250 7.08 -13.28 21.91
CA SER A 250 7.59 -13.74 23.20
C SER A 250 8.67 -12.84 23.81
N LEU A 251 9.32 -12.02 22.99
CA LEU A 251 10.30 -11.02 23.45
C LEU A 251 9.64 -9.68 23.79
N GLY A 252 8.40 -9.43 23.38
CA GLY A 252 7.69 -8.17 23.56
C GLY A 252 8.35 -6.99 22.86
N ILE A 253 9.07 -7.25 21.77
CA ILE A 253 9.76 -6.23 20.97
C ILE A 253 9.13 -6.24 19.57
N PRO A 254 8.65 -5.09 19.04
CA PRO A 254 8.11 -5.00 17.70
C PRO A 254 9.09 -5.50 16.63
N TYR A 255 8.57 -6.13 15.59
CA TYR A 255 9.38 -6.70 14.49
C TYR A 255 10.28 -5.68 13.79
N ASN A 256 9.89 -4.41 13.75
CA ASN A 256 10.62 -3.33 13.09
C ASN A 256 11.56 -2.54 14.03
N ASP A 257 11.66 -2.92 15.28
CA ASP A 257 12.56 -2.30 16.24
C ASP A 257 13.96 -2.94 16.18
N LYS A 258 14.99 -2.15 15.94
CA LYS A 258 16.39 -2.62 15.91
C LYS A 258 16.83 -3.37 17.15
N ARG A 259 16.20 -3.09 18.32
CA ARG A 259 16.43 -3.82 19.58
C ARG A 259 16.14 -5.32 19.46
N LEU A 260 15.29 -5.71 18.53
CA LEU A 260 15.00 -7.12 18.23
C LEU A 260 16.28 -7.86 17.84
N LEU A 261 17.06 -7.29 16.91
CA LEU A 261 18.31 -7.90 16.45
C LEU A 261 19.36 -7.95 17.57
N ASP A 262 19.53 -6.86 18.33
CA ASP A 262 20.44 -6.82 19.47
C ASP A 262 20.09 -7.86 20.54
N THR A 263 18.79 -8.00 20.84
CA THR A 263 18.30 -8.98 21.81
C THR A 263 18.56 -10.41 21.33
N ALA A 264 18.27 -10.71 20.08
CA ALA A 264 18.54 -12.03 19.50
C ALA A 264 20.05 -12.35 19.54
N ILE A 265 20.89 -11.40 19.19
CA ILE A 265 22.37 -11.57 19.29
C ILE A 265 22.82 -11.84 20.73
N ARG A 266 22.30 -11.10 21.71
CA ARG A 266 22.61 -11.34 23.13
C ARG A 266 22.16 -12.71 23.62
N LEU A 267 21.07 -13.25 23.09
CA LEU A 267 20.63 -14.61 23.40
C LEU A 267 21.65 -15.64 22.88
N LEU A 268 22.14 -15.46 21.64
CA LEU A 268 23.21 -16.32 21.08
C LEU A 268 24.50 -16.25 21.91
N GLU A 269 24.95 -15.05 22.26
CA GLU A 269 26.18 -14.83 23.05
C GLU A 269 26.11 -15.51 24.43
N LYS A 270 24.90 -15.59 25.00
CA LYS A 270 24.67 -16.24 26.30
C LYS A 270 24.39 -17.74 26.17
N GLY A 271 24.31 -18.28 24.98
CA GLY A 271 23.89 -19.66 24.73
C GLY A 271 22.45 -19.96 25.18
N LYS A 272 21.57 -18.94 25.20
CA LYS A 272 20.17 -19.06 25.62
C LYS A 272 19.26 -18.95 24.43
N GLU A 273 18.23 -19.80 24.35
CA GLU A 273 17.22 -19.79 23.29
C GLU A 273 17.83 -19.63 21.88
N THR A 274 18.95 -20.29 21.65
CA THR A 274 19.78 -20.11 20.45
C THR A 274 19.01 -20.38 19.16
N GLU A 275 18.11 -21.36 19.13
CA GLU A 275 17.30 -21.67 17.98
C GLU A 275 16.33 -20.54 17.65
N LYS A 276 15.64 -19.99 18.67
CA LYS A 276 14.76 -18.82 18.53
C LYS A 276 15.55 -17.62 17.99
N ALA A 277 16.68 -17.31 18.60
CA ALA A 277 17.53 -16.21 18.19
C ALA A 277 18.00 -16.34 16.72
N ASN A 278 18.39 -17.53 16.30
CA ASN A 278 18.76 -17.80 14.93
C ASN A 278 17.57 -17.62 13.96
N ARG A 279 16.37 -18.14 14.31
CA ARG A 279 15.18 -17.93 13.48
C ARG A 279 14.88 -16.44 13.30
N ILE A 280 14.92 -15.63 14.37
CA ILE A 280 14.71 -14.18 14.30
C ILE A 280 15.74 -13.53 13.39
N LEU A 281 17.03 -13.76 13.62
CA LEU A 281 18.10 -13.14 12.83
C LEU A 281 18.03 -13.52 11.35
N HIS A 282 17.72 -14.78 11.04
CA HIS A 282 17.57 -15.23 9.66
C HIS A 282 16.29 -14.77 8.99
N ARG A 283 15.20 -14.56 9.74
CA ARG A 283 13.94 -14.06 9.21
C ARG A 283 14.03 -12.56 8.88
N TYR A 284 14.65 -11.79 9.77
CA TYR A 284 14.65 -10.34 9.67
C TYR A 284 15.93 -9.73 9.08
N THR A 285 16.86 -10.53 8.57
CA THR A 285 18.04 -10.04 7.86
C THR A 285 18.37 -10.90 6.64
N LEU A 286 19.19 -10.35 5.73
CA LEU A 286 19.77 -11.12 4.62
C LEU A 286 21.09 -11.80 5.00
N CYS A 287 21.55 -11.62 6.24
CA CYS A 287 22.81 -12.19 6.71
C CYS A 287 22.65 -13.67 7.09
N ARG A 288 23.75 -14.41 6.99
CA ARG A 288 23.83 -15.81 7.35
C ARG A 288 25.17 -16.06 8.03
N PHE A 289 25.25 -15.71 9.32
CA PHE A 289 26.43 -15.95 10.13
C PHE A 289 26.19 -17.16 11.04
N GLU A 290 27.22 -17.93 11.34
CA GLU A 290 27.12 -19.07 12.22
C GLU A 290 27.56 -18.73 13.65
N ALA A 291 28.60 -17.89 13.79
CA ALA A 291 29.11 -17.53 15.10
C ALA A 291 28.45 -16.29 15.69
N PRO A 292 28.10 -16.27 16.98
CA PRO A 292 27.51 -15.09 17.64
C PRO A 292 28.37 -13.83 17.51
N GLN A 293 29.68 -13.98 17.48
CA GLN A 293 30.63 -12.87 17.35
C GLN A 293 30.55 -12.20 15.96
N GLU A 294 30.24 -12.95 14.91
CA GLU A 294 30.05 -12.37 13.56
C GLU A 294 28.80 -11.52 13.50
N TRP A 295 27.70 -12.00 14.12
CA TRP A 295 26.45 -11.25 14.27
C TRP A 295 26.68 -9.94 15.05
N ARG A 296 27.42 -10.01 16.19
CA ARG A 296 27.75 -8.84 16.99
C ARG A 296 28.58 -7.82 16.18
N THR A 297 29.63 -8.28 15.52
CA THR A 297 30.49 -7.43 14.70
C THR A 297 29.72 -6.75 13.58
N TRP A 298 28.86 -7.51 12.89
CA TRP A 298 27.98 -6.95 11.84
C TRP A 298 27.01 -5.91 12.39
N TYR A 299 26.36 -6.20 13.52
CA TYR A 299 25.38 -5.30 14.13
C TYR A 299 26.03 -4.00 14.58
N GLU A 300 27.13 -4.06 15.35
CA GLU A 300 27.82 -2.86 15.83
C GLU A 300 28.31 -1.98 14.68
N LYS A 301 28.77 -2.57 13.60
CA LYS A 301 29.19 -1.83 12.38
C LYS A 301 28.06 -1.11 11.70
N ASN A 302 26.84 -1.67 11.73
CA ASN A 302 25.75 -1.24 10.84
C ASN A 302 24.53 -0.67 11.59
N LYS A 303 24.41 -0.78 12.91
CA LYS A 303 23.21 -0.44 13.69
C LYS A 303 22.64 0.96 13.43
N GLU A 304 23.50 1.95 13.17
CA GLU A 304 23.07 3.33 12.88
C GLU A 304 22.52 3.49 11.46
N ARG A 305 22.88 2.57 10.58
CA ARG A 305 22.51 2.57 9.14
C ARG A 305 21.39 1.56 8.83
N LEU A 306 20.92 0.81 9.82
CA LEU A 306 19.82 -0.11 9.66
C LEU A 306 18.50 0.62 9.46
N PHE A 307 17.71 0.19 8.52
CA PHE A 307 16.31 0.53 8.33
C PHE A 307 15.50 -0.73 8.11
N PHE A 308 14.21 -0.69 8.46
CA PHE A 308 13.30 -1.80 8.25
C PHE A 308 12.42 -1.52 7.03
N THR A 309 12.16 -2.54 6.22
CA THR A 309 11.25 -2.46 5.08
C THR A 309 10.28 -3.64 5.06
N GLU A 310 8.98 -3.35 5.14
CA GLU A 310 7.92 -4.34 4.96
C GLU A 310 7.76 -4.69 3.48
N SER A 311 7.68 -3.68 2.63
CA SER A 311 7.51 -3.84 1.19
C SER A 311 8.69 -4.54 0.52
N GLY A 312 9.89 -4.46 1.10
CA GLY A 312 11.09 -5.17 0.68
C GLY A 312 11.20 -6.61 1.16
N GLY A 313 10.25 -7.09 1.94
CA GLY A 313 10.19 -8.48 2.41
C GLY A 313 10.32 -8.65 3.93
N TRP A 314 9.93 -7.63 4.73
CA TRP A 314 9.98 -7.68 6.19
C TRP A 314 11.40 -7.87 6.74
N LEU A 315 12.33 -7.01 6.28
CA LEU A 315 13.75 -7.16 6.57
C LEU A 315 14.37 -5.86 7.11
N PHE A 316 15.36 -6.03 7.98
CA PHE A 316 16.34 -4.98 8.24
C PHE A 316 17.41 -4.99 7.13
N MET A 317 17.59 -3.84 6.52
CA MET A 317 18.62 -3.60 5.51
C MET A 317 19.58 -2.53 5.98
N VAL A 318 20.78 -2.49 5.38
CA VAL A 318 21.79 -1.48 5.68
C VAL A 318 21.77 -0.41 4.59
N ASN A 319 21.55 0.84 4.97
CA ASN A 319 21.78 1.97 4.08
C ASN A 319 23.28 2.11 3.81
N THR A 320 23.72 1.68 2.65
CA THR A 320 25.14 1.72 2.25
C THR A 320 25.53 3.03 1.57
N ARG A 321 24.59 3.96 1.35
CA ARG A 321 24.88 5.26 0.77
C ARG A 321 25.44 6.22 1.80
N GLU A 322 26.42 7.00 1.39
CA GLU A 322 26.86 8.13 2.21
C GLU A 322 25.78 9.21 2.21
N PRO A 323 25.57 9.90 3.35
CA PRO A 323 24.67 11.04 3.41
C PRO A 323 25.10 12.08 2.36
N ASP A 324 24.16 12.49 1.50
CA ASP A 324 24.36 13.60 0.58
C ASP A 324 23.73 14.86 1.18
N PRO A 325 24.51 15.82 1.68
CA PRO A 325 23.99 17.04 2.29
C PRO A 325 23.13 17.88 1.31
N ALA A 326 23.35 17.73 0.00
CA ALA A 326 22.56 18.42 -1.01
C ALA A 326 21.14 17.85 -1.17
N ASN A 327 20.92 16.62 -0.70
CA ASN A 327 19.65 15.89 -0.77
C ASN A 327 19.02 15.63 0.62
N ASP A 328 19.54 16.26 1.66
CA ASP A 328 18.89 16.20 2.97
C ASP A 328 17.68 17.14 3.01
N TYR A 329 16.54 16.57 2.63
CA TYR A 329 15.24 17.26 2.70
C TYR A 329 14.64 17.27 4.12
N SER A 330 15.14 16.46 5.04
CA SER A 330 14.61 16.39 6.41
C SER A 330 14.72 17.73 7.15
N ALA A 331 15.76 18.50 6.89
CA ALA A 331 15.94 19.83 7.43
C ALA A 331 14.99 20.89 6.83
N ARG A 332 14.35 20.61 5.68
CA ARG A 332 13.46 21.57 5.02
C ARG A 332 11.99 21.44 5.42
N TYR A 333 11.61 20.34 6.06
CA TYR A 333 10.24 20.10 6.54
C TYR A 333 10.10 20.22 8.06
N ALA A 334 11.16 20.58 8.76
CA ALA A 334 11.17 20.80 10.21
C ALA A 334 10.84 22.26 10.61
N GLN A 335 10.24 23.06 9.71
CA GLN A 335 9.78 24.43 10.00
C GLN A 335 8.27 24.53 9.88
#